data_5d58b3b39bc1d2d546a7df100ca127ef
#
_entry.id   5d58b3b39bc1d2d546a7df100ca127ef
#
_cell.length_a   1.000
_cell.length_b   1.000
_cell.length_c   1.000
_cell.angle_alpha   90.00
_cell.angle_beta   90.00
_cell.angle_gamma   90.00
#
_symmetry.space_group_name_H-M   'P 1'
#
loop_
_entity.id
_entity.type
_entity.pdbx_description
1 polymer ?
#
loop_
_entity_poly.entity_id
_entity_poly.type
_entity_poly.pdbx_seq_one_letter_code
_entity_poly.pdbx_strand_id
1 'polypeptide(L)'
;MRFFRKRPLKKCKLRQKLTINYTKTGGGPPKTEVVTVERLGIIDLGSNTARLVIVDMFTENHYIVVDELKESVRLSQDMDRDGFLKPQRIAETIKTLKMFKKLCDASNVDRIIAVGTAAVRRAKNQRSFLDEIQVSCNITIRVLSEEEEAFLVYRGVINSMDIPKGLILEIGGGSTKVIYYNRRNVLGYANLPFGAVTLTDLFANEESPEKAALSVEEFFTEQLKQLPWLQDIDPETQMIGVGGSFRNLFKISKLVRKYPLDMPHNYKLATEDFTGIYDMLKALDVDKRKKIKGLTPSRADIMPAAMAIVKSFVSYMNIDGFTIGACGLREGLMVNYALPITVEKPISDVLGYSLDRLVKYYKCDTKHVENVMSLSVQLFRQLRVLHKFSRQYLKVLKIAASLHDCGKTVQFYHHARHSWYVALNSPIYGATHREIVLAAFVAGCHNYEDVPMIEWQKYKGIVLEEDLEAVKKLGVLLRIAESLDRTHCGVVTGLNCDVLGDSVIMKTIVEGDAALEIRDAESANTEFKKAFKKNLEIL
;
A
#
# COMPACT_ATOMS: atom_id res chain seq x y z
N MET A 1 -14.84 -25.18 9.52
CA MET A 1 -15.23 -23.79 9.27
C MET A 1 -16.07 -23.22 10.44
N ARG A 2 -15.52 -23.14 11.65
CA ARG A 2 -16.22 -22.54 12.83
C ARG A 2 -15.24 -21.90 13.82
N PHE A 3 -14.14 -21.25 13.36
CA PHE A 3 -13.05 -20.80 14.24
C PHE A 3 -12.94 -19.30 14.48
N PHE A 4 -13.83 -18.46 13.95
CA PHE A 4 -13.75 -17.00 14.17
C PHE A 4 -15.01 -16.43 14.82
N ARG A 5 -15.42 -16.91 16.00
CA ARG A 5 -16.42 -16.22 16.82
C ARG A 5 -15.78 -15.34 17.88
N LYS A 6 -16.06 -14.07 17.76
CA LYS A 6 -15.60 -12.86 18.43
C LYS A 6 -15.99 -12.67 19.88
N ARG A 7 -15.17 -11.85 20.57
CA ARG A 7 -15.66 -10.95 21.62
C ARG A 7 -15.68 -9.52 21.09
N PRO A 8 -16.81 -8.78 21.15
CA PRO A 8 -16.88 -7.40 20.67
C PRO A 8 -16.15 -6.45 21.61
N LEU A 9 -15.35 -5.55 21.04
CA LEU A 9 -14.71 -4.44 21.74
C LEU A 9 -15.78 -3.42 22.18
N LYS A 10 -15.80 -3.05 23.48
CA LYS A 10 -16.71 -2.03 24.03
C LYS A 10 -16.42 -0.66 23.39
N LYS A 11 -17.47 -0.02 22.86
CA LYS A 11 -17.44 1.36 22.35
C LYS A 11 -17.19 2.32 23.51
N CYS A 12 -16.10 3.05 23.50
CA CYS A 12 -15.89 4.21 24.35
C CYS A 12 -16.37 5.47 23.63
N LYS A 13 -17.20 6.28 24.28
CA LYS A 13 -17.75 7.53 23.74
C LYS A 13 -16.86 8.69 24.18
N LEU A 14 -16.01 9.18 23.31
CA LEU A 14 -15.50 10.55 23.36
C LEU A 14 -15.27 10.98 21.90
N ARG A 15 -15.89 12.08 21.51
CA ARG A 15 -15.83 12.60 20.13
C ARG A 15 -15.36 14.04 20.17
N GLN A 16 -14.18 14.32 19.65
CA GLN A 16 -13.83 15.69 19.26
C GLN A 16 -14.55 16.02 17.94
N LYS A 17 -15.19 17.19 17.90
CA LYS A 17 -15.87 17.69 16.70
C LYS A 17 -14.94 18.69 16.02
N LEU A 18 -14.35 18.29 14.90
CA LEU A 18 -13.78 19.24 13.95
C LEU A 18 -14.92 19.74 13.05
N THR A 19 -15.25 21.03 13.16
CA THR A 19 -16.21 21.67 12.28
C THR A 19 -15.48 22.19 11.05
N ILE A 20 -15.64 21.53 9.91
CA ILE A 20 -15.14 22.02 8.63
C ILE A 20 -16.31 22.66 7.91
N ASN A 21 -16.29 23.99 7.77
CA ASN A 21 -17.30 24.74 7.04
C ASN A 21 -17.01 24.64 5.54
N TYR A 22 -17.86 23.97 4.79
CA TYR A 22 -17.90 24.05 3.33
C TYR A 22 -19.03 25.01 2.91
N THR A 23 -18.71 26.05 2.17
CA THR A 23 -19.70 26.85 1.46
C THR A 23 -20.12 26.12 0.19
N LYS A 24 -21.34 25.58 0.15
CA LYS A 24 -21.98 25.16 -1.09
C LYS A 24 -22.45 26.42 -1.85
N THR A 25 -21.97 26.61 -3.07
CA THR A 25 -22.55 27.55 -4.04
C THR A 25 -23.88 26.98 -4.55
N GLY A 26 -24.95 27.27 -3.85
CA GLY A 26 -26.31 26.92 -4.22
C GLY A 26 -27.23 27.35 -3.09
N GLY A 27 -28.16 28.29 -3.35
CA GLY A 27 -28.93 29.14 -2.45
C GLY A 27 -29.76 28.53 -1.32
N GLY A 28 -29.18 27.59 -0.56
CA GLY A 28 -29.75 27.07 0.68
C GLY A 28 -28.76 27.29 1.85
N PRO A 29 -29.23 27.29 3.12
CA PRO A 29 -28.37 27.45 4.27
C PRO A 29 -27.30 26.34 4.27
N PRO A 30 -26.01 26.66 4.61
CA PRO A 30 -24.93 25.70 4.61
C PRO A 30 -25.25 24.53 5.54
N LYS A 31 -25.38 23.33 4.99
CA LYS A 31 -25.47 22.13 5.81
C LYS A 31 -24.07 21.85 6.36
N THR A 32 -23.89 22.08 7.66
CA THR A 32 -22.65 21.77 8.37
C THR A 32 -22.61 20.24 8.56
N GLU A 33 -21.88 19.54 7.71
CA GLU A 33 -21.54 18.14 7.99
C GLU A 33 -20.48 18.11 9.08
N VAL A 34 -20.83 17.58 10.24
CA VAL A 34 -19.89 17.38 11.34
C VAL A 34 -19.11 16.10 11.07
N VAL A 35 -17.95 16.23 10.43
CA VAL A 35 -17.00 15.12 10.30
C VAL A 35 -16.39 14.86 11.66
N THR A 36 -16.70 13.72 12.25
CA THR A 36 -16.08 13.31 13.51
C THR A 36 -14.77 12.60 13.20
N VAL A 37 -13.68 13.14 13.72
CA VAL A 37 -12.33 12.56 13.59
C VAL A 37 -11.92 12.03 14.97
N GLU A 38 -11.45 10.78 15.03
CA GLU A 38 -10.79 10.22 16.21
C GLU A 38 -9.30 10.05 15.88
N ARG A 39 -8.42 10.69 16.63
CA ARG A 39 -6.97 10.51 16.44
C ARG A 39 -6.47 9.34 17.27
N LEU A 40 -5.93 8.31 16.60
CA LEU A 40 -5.43 7.09 17.23
C LEU A 40 -3.91 7.03 17.17
N GLY A 41 -3.29 6.64 18.29
CA GLY A 41 -1.90 6.17 18.32
C GLY A 41 -1.89 4.64 18.29
N ILE A 42 -1.35 4.04 17.25
CA ILE A 42 -1.25 2.57 17.12
C ILE A 42 0.20 2.16 17.37
N ILE A 43 0.42 1.41 18.45
CA ILE A 43 1.74 0.90 18.83
C ILE A 43 1.81 -0.60 18.54
N ASP A 44 2.81 -0.99 17.75
CA ASP A 44 3.18 -2.37 17.46
C ASP A 44 4.53 -2.67 18.14
N LEU A 45 4.50 -3.49 19.19
CA LEU A 45 5.69 -3.95 19.91
C LEU A 45 6.10 -5.33 19.41
N GLY A 46 7.01 -5.32 18.44
CA GLY A 46 7.58 -6.54 17.87
C GLY A 46 8.84 -7.02 18.57
N SER A 47 9.37 -8.17 18.15
CA SER A 47 10.58 -8.79 18.69
C SER A 47 11.85 -7.96 18.45
N ASN A 48 11.93 -7.27 17.31
CA ASN A 48 13.10 -6.45 16.94
C ASN A 48 12.83 -4.95 17.05
N THR A 49 11.63 -4.50 16.71
CA THR A 49 11.30 -3.07 16.60
C THR A 49 9.97 -2.75 17.29
N ALA A 50 9.94 -1.61 17.99
CA ALA A 50 8.71 -0.96 18.39
C ALA A 50 8.36 0.12 17.36
N ARG A 51 7.07 0.27 17.03
CA ARG A 51 6.58 1.27 16.08
C ARG A 51 5.33 1.94 16.62
N LEU A 52 5.27 3.26 16.45
CA LEU A 52 4.08 4.06 16.65
C LEU A 52 3.66 4.61 15.30
N VAL A 53 2.38 4.54 14.98
CA VAL A 53 1.76 5.35 13.91
C VAL A 53 0.61 6.14 14.51
N ILE A 54 0.54 7.44 14.20
CA ILE A 54 -0.57 8.30 14.57
C ILE A 54 -1.45 8.47 13.34
N VAL A 55 -2.73 8.20 13.49
CA VAL A 55 -3.70 8.24 12.39
C VAL A 55 -4.95 9.01 12.78
N ASP A 56 -5.48 9.81 11.86
CA ASP A 56 -6.82 10.38 11.95
C ASP A 56 -7.81 9.42 11.29
N MET A 57 -8.79 8.96 12.07
CA MET A 57 -9.85 8.06 11.63
C MET A 57 -11.12 8.85 11.38
N PHE A 58 -11.65 8.76 10.17
CA PHE A 58 -12.84 9.49 9.77
C PHE A 58 -14.08 8.59 9.81
N THR A 59 -15.24 9.19 10.08
CA THR A 59 -16.53 8.47 10.13
C THR A 59 -16.91 7.83 8.80
N GLU A 60 -16.35 8.29 7.70
CA GLU A 60 -16.55 7.79 6.35
C GLU A 60 -15.67 6.57 5.99
N ASN A 61 -15.21 5.83 6.99
CA ASN A 61 -14.43 4.60 6.84
C ASN A 61 -13.07 4.78 6.15
N HIS A 62 -12.44 5.93 6.26
CA HIS A 62 -11.09 6.15 5.79
C HIS A 62 -10.17 6.66 6.92
N TYR A 63 -8.87 6.59 6.70
CA TYR A 63 -7.87 7.08 7.65
C TYR A 63 -6.75 7.81 6.93
N ILE A 64 -6.10 8.72 7.65
CA ILE A 64 -4.93 9.48 7.21
C ILE A 64 -3.81 9.26 8.20
N VAL A 65 -2.61 8.90 7.74
CA VAL A 65 -1.42 8.83 8.59
C VAL A 65 -0.93 10.25 8.85
N VAL A 66 -0.79 10.59 10.14
CA VAL A 66 -0.34 11.91 10.61
C VAL A 66 1.15 11.89 10.91
N ASP A 67 1.63 10.83 11.61
CA ASP A 67 3.03 10.71 12.00
C ASP A 67 3.40 9.24 12.24
N GLU A 68 4.70 8.93 12.15
CA GLU A 68 5.24 7.59 12.42
C GLU A 68 6.60 7.67 13.13
N LEU A 69 6.75 6.88 14.20
CA LEU A 69 8.04 6.62 14.84
C LEU A 69 8.38 5.14 14.83
N LYS A 70 9.68 4.85 14.68
CA LYS A 70 10.21 3.48 14.69
C LYS A 70 11.51 3.41 15.45
N GLU A 71 11.58 2.52 16.44
CA GLU A 71 12.77 2.28 17.25
C GLU A 71 13.16 0.82 17.27
N SER A 72 14.47 0.55 17.30
CA SER A 72 15.02 -0.80 17.40
C SER A 72 15.20 -1.15 18.87
N VAL A 73 14.27 -1.90 19.44
CA VAL A 73 14.29 -2.31 20.87
C VAL A 73 14.91 -3.67 21.09
N ARG A 74 15.00 -4.51 20.04
CA ARG A 74 15.55 -5.88 20.09
C ARG A 74 15.06 -6.70 21.28
N LEU A 75 13.75 -6.64 21.54
CA LEU A 75 13.14 -7.20 22.75
C LEU A 75 13.38 -8.71 22.92
N SER A 76 13.48 -9.47 21.82
CA SER A 76 13.75 -10.91 21.84
C SER A 76 15.24 -11.27 21.89
N GLN A 77 16.14 -10.30 21.85
CA GLN A 77 17.56 -10.59 21.87
C GLN A 77 17.97 -11.28 23.18
N ASP A 78 18.75 -12.35 23.09
CA ASP A 78 19.22 -13.19 24.21
C ASP A 78 18.09 -13.86 25.03
N MET A 79 16.85 -13.88 24.52
CA MET A 79 15.69 -14.47 25.20
C MET A 79 15.66 -16.00 25.10
N ASP A 80 16.20 -16.57 24.01
CA ASP A 80 15.91 -17.97 23.62
C ASP A 80 16.50 -19.05 24.55
N ARG A 81 17.47 -18.71 25.36
CA ARG A 81 18.11 -19.68 26.29
C ARG A 81 17.26 -20.01 27.51
N ASP A 82 16.55 -19.05 28.06
CA ASP A 82 15.80 -19.19 29.32
C ASP A 82 14.32 -18.77 29.21
N GLY A 83 13.92 -18.12 28.09
CA GLY A 83 12.56 -17.64 27.84
C GLY A 83 12.21 -16.35 28.59
N PHE A 84 13.19 -15.62 29.14
CA PHE A 84 12.97 -14.37 29.86
C PHE A 84 13.42 -13.16 29.04
N LEU A 85 12.61 -12.12 28.98
CA LEU A 85 13.03 -10.81 28.51
C LEU A 85 14.11 -10.25 29.41
N LYS A 86 15.20 -9.77 28.84
CA LYS A 86 16.37 -9.28 29.59
C LYS A 86 16.12 -7.87 30.16
N PRO A 87 16.57 -7.57 31.37
CA PRO A 87 16.34 -6.28 32.04
C PRO A 87 16.77 -5.08 31.21
N GLN A 88 17.89 -5.17 30.49
CA GLN A 88 18.37 -4.10 29.62
C GLN A 88 17.36 -3.84 28.47
N ARG A 89 16.81 -4.89 27.84
CA ARG A 89 15.84 -4.77 26.75
C ARG A 89 14.49 -4.26 27.24
N ILE A 90 14.09 -4.65 28.44
CA ILE A 90 12.91 -4.10 29.11
C ILE A 90 13.09 -2.58 29.32
N ALA A 91 14.22 -2.15 29.89
CA ALA A 91 14.48 -0.73 30.14
C ALA A 91 14.51 0.11 28.84
N GLU A 92 15.16 -0.40 27.77
CA GLU A 92 15.18 0.24 26.46
C GLU A 92 13.77 0.34 25.85
N THR A 93 12.96 -0.70 25.99
CA THR A 93 11.57 -0.72 25.51
C THR A 93 10.71 0.30 26.27
N ILE A 94 10.83 0.37 27.60
CA ILE A 94 10.12 1.34 28.44
C ILE A 94 10.52 2.77 28.05
N LYS A 95 11.82 3.03 27.85
CA LYS A 95 12.31 4.33 27.39
C LYS A 95 11.68 4.71 26.05
N THR A 96 11.59 3.78 25.12
CA THR A 96 10.95 3.97 23.80
C THR A 96 9.45 4.25 23.94
N LEU A 97 8.75 3.47 24.76
CA LEU A 97 7.31 3.67 24.96
C LEU A 97 6.98 4.99 25.66
N LYS A 98 7.82 5.48 26.58
CA LYS A 98 7.71 6.83 27.16
C LYS A 98 7.84 7.92 26.08
N MET A 99 8.77 7.74 25.14
CA MET A 99 8.92 8.66 24.00
C MET A 99 7.68 8.62 23.09
N PHE A 100 7.16 7.44 22.79
CA PHE A 100 5.93 7.29 22.01
C PHE A 100 4.72 7.94 22.71
N LYS A 101 4.59 7.73 24.03
CA LYS A 101 3.53 8.38 24.81
C LYS A 101 3.63 9.90 24.75
N LYS A 102 4.83 10.45 24.89
CA LYS A 102 5.07 11.88 24.79
C LYS A 102 4.66 12.45 23.41
N LEU A 103 4.94 11.72 22.33
CA LEU A 103 4.50 12.15 20.99
C LEU A 103 2.97 12.05 20.86
N CYS A 104 2.35 10.99 21.35
CA CYS A 104 0.88 10.87 21.37
C CYS A 104 0.23 12.04 22.12
N ASP A 105 0.77 12.42 23.29
CA ASP A 105 0.25 13.54 24.09
C ASP A 105 0.42 14.87 23.36
N ALA A 106 1.59 15.11 22.76
CA ALA A 106 1.88 16.34 22.00
C ALA A 106 1.01 16.43 20.72
N SER A 107 0.63 15.30 20.14
CA SER A 107 -0.22 15.23 18.95
C SER A 107 -1.72 15.18 19.28
N ASN A 108 -2.12 15.32 20.53
CA ASN A 108 -3.51 15.23 20.99
C ASN A 108 -4.19 13.92 20.54
N VAL A 109 -3.51 12.79 20.77
CA VAL A 109 -4.08 11.46 20.48
C VAL A 109 -5.20 11.15 21.45
N ASP A 110 -6.40 10.86 20.93
CA ASP A 110 -7.59 10.54 21.75
C ASP A 110 -7.48 9.19 22.43
N ARG A 111 -6.84 8.21 21.76
CA ARG A 111 -6.70 6.85 22.27
C ARG A 111 -5.46 6.16 21.72
N ILE A 112 -4.75 5.45 22.60
CA ILE A 112 -3.63 4.58 22.23
C ILE A 112 -4.10 3.14 22.15
N ILE A 113 -3.74 2.47 21.04
CA ILE A 113 -3.97 1.04 20.79
C ILE A 113 -2.59 0.41 20.70
N ALA A 114 -2.19 -0.32 21.75
CA ALA A 114 -0.90 -0.97 21.77
C ALA A 114 -1.06 -2.50 21.72
N VAL A 115 -0.31 -3.13 20.83
CA VAL A 115 -0.27 -4.59 20.67
C VAL A 115 1.16 -5.10 20.84
N GLY A 116 1.28 -6.27 21.48
CA GLY A 116 2.53 -7.02 21.62
C GLY A 116 2.44 -8.33 20.83
N THR A 117 3.55 -8.73 20.21
CA THR A 117 3.61 -9.92 19.35
C THR A 117 4.53 -10.99 19.91
N ALA A 118 5.20 -11.79 19.10
CA ALA A 118 5.90 -13.02 19.44
C ALA A 118 6.82 -12.93 20.68
N ALA A 119 7.67 -11.88 20.81
CA ALA A 119 8.57 -11.77 21.96
C ALA A 119 7.79 -11.60 23.28
N VAL A 120 6.77 -10.74 23.31
CA VAL A 120 5.95 -10.53 24.49
C VAL A 120 5.12 -11.78 24.79
N ARG A 121 4.54 -12.42 23.76
CA ARG A 121 3.70 -13.62 23.90
C ARG A 121 4.46 -14.80 24.51
N ARG A 122 5.73 -15.01 24.10
CA ARG A 122 6.57 -16.13 24.53
C ARG A 122 7.30 -15.90 25.86
N ALA A 123 7.31 -14.68 26.37
CA ALA A 123 8.06 -14.31 27.56
C ALA A 123 7.53 -14.95 28.83
N LYS A 124 8.39 -15.66 29.60
CA LYS A 124 8.03 -16.21 30.91
C LYS A 124 7.74 -15.11 31.94
N ASN A 125 8.39 -13.94 31.80
CA ASN A 125 8.15 -12.75 32.62
C ASN A 125 7.19 -11.75 31.97
N GLN A 126 6.29 -12.23 31.08
CA GLN A 126 5.31 -11.40 30.35
C GLN A 126 4.50 -10.51 31.28
N ARG A 127 3.91 -11.09 32.35
CA ARG A 127 3.06 -10.34 33.27
C ARG A 127 3.79 -9.19 33.94
N SER A 128 4.95 -9.46 34.54
CA SER A 128 5.78 -8.43 35.18
C SER A 128 6.18 -7.33 34.21
N PHE A 129 6.55 -7.69 32.98
CA PHE A 129 6.89 -6.73 31.93
C PHE A 129 5.70 -5.83 31.56
N LEU A 130 4.50 -6.40 31.39
CA LEU A 130 3.29 -5.64 31.05
C LEU A 130 2.86 -4.71 32.19
N ASP A 131 2.96 -5.18 33.44
CA ASP A 131 2.67 -4.37 34.63
C ASP A 131 3.65 -3.20 34.74
N GLU A 132 4.95 -3.42 34.50
CA GLU A 132 5.96 -2.37 34.52
C GLU A 132 5.72 -1.30 33.44
N ILE A 133 5.32 -1.70 32.22
CA ILE A 133 4.93 -0.76 31.16
C ILE A 133 3.71 0.04 31.58
N GLN A 134 2.70 -0.61 32.13
CA GLN A 134 1.48 0.08 32.58
C GLN A 134 1.80 1.13 33.64
N VAL A 135 2.62 0.79 34.63
CA VAL A 135 3.03 1.73 35.69
C VAL A 135 3.92 2.84 35.14
N SER A 136 4.89 2.51 34.27
CA SER A 136 5.92 3.46 33.82
C SER A 136 5.46 4.39 32.69
N CYS A 137 4.54 3.92 31.82
CA CYS A 137 4.15 4.61 30.59
C CYS A 137 2.65 4.93 30.52
N ASN A 138 1.84 4.36 31.39
CA ASN A 138 0.36 4.39 31.31
C ASN A 138 -0.14 3.90 29.93
N ILE A 139 0.45 2.82 29.43
CA ILE A 139 0.08 2.16 28.17
C ILE A 139 -0.30 0.72 28.48
N THR A 140 -1.51 0.32 28.10
CA THR A 140 -1.97 -1.08 28.20
C THR A 140 -1.66 -1.79 26.88
N ILE A 141 -0.79 -2.80 26.90
CA ILE A 141 -0.45 -3.61 25.74
C ILE A 141 -1.34 -4.86 25.70
N ARG A 142 -2.07 -5.04 24.60
CA ARG A 142 -2.78 -6.28 24.31
C ARG A 142 -1.85 -7.25 23.60
N VAL A 143 -1.59 -8.40 24.20
CA VAL A 143 -0.81 -9.45 23.54
C VAL A 143 -1.69 -10.18 22.53
N LEU A 144 -1.28 -10.18 21.26
CA LEU A 144 -2.01 -10.88 20.21
C LEU A 144 -1.72 -12.37 20.26
N SER A 145 -2.74 -13.20 20.02
CA SER A 145 -2.52 -14.61 19.69
C SER A 145 -1.83 -14.72 18.33
N GLU A 146 -1.29 -15.89 18.02
CA GLU A 146 -0.64 -16.14 16.72
C GLU A 146 -1.63 -15.98 15.55
N GLU A 147 -2.85 -16.48 15.76
CA GLU A 147 -3.93 -16.39 14.79
C GLU A 147 -4.40 -14.94 14.57
N GLU A 148 -4.56 -14.15 15.67
CA GLU A 148 -4.90 -12.73 15.57
C GLU A 148 -3.84 -11.94 14.82
N GLU A 149 -2.56 -12.20 15.11
CA GLU A 149 -1.43 -11.56 14.46
C GLU A 149 -1.42 -11.87 12.95
N ALA A 150 -1.58 -13.14 12.57
CA ALA A 150 -1.63 -13.56 11.18
C ALA A 150 -2.84 -12.98 10.44
N PHE A 151 -4.00 -12.98 11.10
CA PHE A 151 -5.21 -12.41 10.52
C PHE A 151 -5.06 -10.91 10.23
N LEU A 152 -4.40 -10.17 11.11
CA LEU A 152 -4.12 -8.76 10.90
C LEU A 152 -3.13 -8.54 9.75
N VAL A 153 -2.07 -9.36 9.64
CA VAL A 153 -1.15 -9.33 8.50
C VAL A 153 -1.90 -9.61 7.19
N TYR A 154 -2.70 -10.66 7.16
CA TYR A 154 -3.57 -10.99 6.03
C TYR A 154 -4.48 -9.82 5.63
N ARG A 155 -5.15 -9.18 6.61
CA ARG A 155 -6.01 -8.02 6.35
C ARG A 155 -5.25 -6.82 5.79
N GLY A 156 -4.03 -6.57 6.25
CA GLY A 156 -3.17 -5.53 5.69
C GLY A 156 -2.84 -5.78 4.22
N VAL A 157 -2.52 -7.01 3.87
CA VAL A 157 -2.20 -7.40 2.49
C VAL A 157 -3.43 -7.36 1.59
N ILE A 158 -4.50 -8.06 1.96
CA ILE A 158 -5.65 -8.26 1.06
C ILE A 158 -6.46 -6.99 0.82
N ASN A 159 -6.35 -5.98 1.71
CA ASN A 159 -6.99 -4.69 1.56
C ASN A 159 -6.07 -3.61 0.93
N SER A 160 -4.88 -4.01 0.49
CA SER A 160 -3.93 -3.11 -0.18
C SER A 160 -3.44 -3.64 -1.54
N MET A 161 -3.60 -4.94 -1.81
CA MET A 161 -3.15 -5.58 -3.04
C MET A 161 -4.32 -6.26 -3.76
N ASP A 162 -4.38 -6.09 -5.08
CA ASP A 162 -5.37 -6.74 -5.95
C ASP A 162 -4.78 -8.06 -6.50
N ILE A 163 -4.52 -8.99 -5.60
CA ILE A 163 -4.02 -10.34 -5.90
C ILE A 163 -5.08 -11.34 -5.46
N PRO A 164 -5.77 -12.02 -6.38
CA PRO A 164 -6.89 -12.90 -6.04
C PRO A 164 -6.45 -14.19 -5.35
N LYS A 165 -5.23 -14.69 -5.65
CA LYS A 165 -4.66 -15.93 -5.11
C LYS A 165 -3.24 -15.64 -4.64
N GLY A 166 -2.97 -15.70 -3.36
CA GLY A 166 -1.68 -15.28 -2.79
C GLY A 166 -1.17 -16.20 -1.70
N LEU A 167 0.15 -16.29 -1.64
CA LEU A 167 0.92 -16.96 -0.60
C LEU A 167 1.77 -15.92 0.12
N ILE A 168 1.33 -15.48 1.28
CA ILE A 168 2.02 -14.44 2.07
C ILE A 168 3.12 -15.10 2.89
N LEU A 169 4.34 -14.59 2.76
CA LEU A 169 5.46 -14.87 3.64
C LEU A 169 5.78 -13.61 4.46
N GLU A 170 5.46 -13.61 5.75
CA GLU A 170 5.79 -12.53 6.68
C GLU A 170 6.92 -12.94 7.58
N ILE A 171 8.08 -12.26 7.49
CA ILE A 171 9.26 -12.52 8.30
C ILE A 171 9.38 -11.47 9.40
N GLY A 172 9.08 -11.91 10.63
CA GLY A 172 9.28 -11.13 11.85
C GLY A 172 10.68 -11.30 12.43
N GLY A 173 10.90 -10.77 13.64
CA GLY A 173 12.12 -11.02 14.39
C GLY A 173 12.13 -12.40 15.05
N GLY A 174 11.02 -12.79 15.66
CA GLY A 174 10.89 -14.03 16.44
C GLY A 174 9.99 -15.10 15.82
N SER A 175 9.31 -14.82 14.71
CA SER A 175 8.45 -15.79 14.02
C SER A 175 8.33 -15.50 12.54
N THR A 176 7.96 -16.51 11.76
CA THR A 176 7.65 -16.40 10.34
C THR A 176 6.27 -16.96 10.09
N LYS A 177 5.43 -16.22 9.37
CA LYS A 177 4.07 -16.63 9.01
C LYS A 177 3.97 -16.94 7.55
N VAL A 178 3.29 -18.04 7.25
CA VAL A 178 2.93 -18.45 5.90
C VAL A 178 1.41 -18.52 5.82
N ILE A 179 0.81 -17.73 4.92
CA ILE A 179 -0.65 -17.64 4.81
C ILE A 179 -1.03 -17.81 3.34
N TYR A 180 -1.78 -18.87 3.05
CA TYR A 180 -2.34 -19.13 1.72
C TYR A 180 -3.79 -18.69 1.67
N TYR A 181 -4.14 -17.89 0.64
CA TYR A 181 -5.52 -17.49 0.40
C TYR A 181 -5.89 -17.56 -1.08
N ASN A 182 -7.18 -17.81 -1.34
CA ASN A 182 -7.77 -17.76 -2.67
C ASN A 182 -9.13 -17.04 -2.60
N ARG A 183 -9.39 -16.15 -3.57
CA ARG A 183 -10.61 -15.33 -3.63
C ARG A 183 -10.96 -14.71 -2.27
N ARG A 184 -9.93 -14.20 -1.57
CA ARG A 184 -10.05 -13.54 -0.27
C ARG A 184 -10.53 -14.45 0.87
N ASN A 185 -10.33 -15.77 0.76
CA ASN A 185 -10.54 -16.73 1.84
C ASN A 185 -9.21 -17.37 2.21
N VAL A 186 -8.86 -17.39 3.48
CA VAL A 186 -7.68 -18.09 3.98
C VAL A 186 -7.94 -19.60 3.89
N LEU A 187 -7.07 -20.31 3.18
CA LEU A 187 -7.13 -21.75 2.97
C LEU A 187 -6.06 -22.51 3.76
N GLY A 188 -4.90 -21.87 4.01
CA GLY A 188 -3.82 -22.45 4.78
C GLY A 188 -3.11 -21.39 5.62
N TYR A 189 -2.64 -21.79 6.80
CA TYR A 189 -1.92 -20.94 7.72
C TYR A 189 -0.90 -21.75 8.51
N ALA A 190 0.30 -21.20 8.65
CA ALA A 190 1.31 -21.68 9.58
C ALA A 190 2.02 -20.50 10.24
N ASN A 191 2.32 -20.63 11.55
CA ASN A 191 3.21 -19.76 12.28
C ASN A 191 4.40 -20.58 12.74
N LEU A 192 5.56 -20.32 12.15
CA LEU A 192 6.82 -20.95 12.52
C LEU A 192 7.48 -20.09 13.63
N PRO A 193 7.85 -20.67 14.77
CA PRO A 193 8.39 -19.92 15.92
C PRO A 193 9.85 -19.46 15.70
N PHE A 194 10.24 -19.25 14.44
CA PHE A 194 11.56 -18.85 13.99
C PHE A 194 11.44 -17.63 13.07
N GLY A 195 12.22 -16.59 13.37
CA GLY A 195 12.30 -15.37 12.58
C GLY A 195 13.74 -14.92 12.39
N ALA A 196 13.91 -13.72 11.82
CA ALA A 196 15.24 -13.22 11.46
C ALA A 196 16.21 -13.10 12.67
N VAL A 197 15.72 -12.70 13.85
CA VAL A 197 16.55 -12.57 15.06
C VAL A 197 16.83 -13.95 15.64
N THR A 198 15.80 -14.75 15.87
CA THR A 198 15.95 -16.07 16.52
C THR A 198 16.84 -17.02 15.72
N LEU A 199 16.77 -17.00 14.38
CA LEU A 199 17.66 -17.83 13.56
C LEU A 199 19.08 -17.26 13.49
N THR A 200 19.26 -15.95 13.53
CA THR A 200 20.60 -15.36 13.67
C THR A 200 21.26 -15.78 14.97
N ASP A 201 20.52 -15.77 16.08
CA ASP A 201 21.04 -16.16 17.40
C ASP A 201 21.29 -17.69 17.47
N LEU A 202 20.41 -18.50 16.86
CA LEU A 202 20.54 -19.97 16.85
C LEU A 202 21.81 -20.44 16.14
N PHE A 203 22.16 -19.81 15.02
CA PHE A 203 23.33 -20.16 14.20
C PHE A 203 24.52 -19.17 14.37
N ALA A 204 24.56 -18.43 15.48
CA ALA A 204 25.61 -17.43 15.74
C ALA A 204 27.02 -18.02 15.88
N ASN A 205 27.14 -19.31 16.21
CA ASN A 205 28.40 -19.98 16.46
C ASN A 205 28.96 -20.75 15.25
N GLU A 206 28.37 -20.58 14.08
CA GLU A 206 28.89 -21.18 12.85
C GLU A 206 30.22 -20.56 12.43
N GLU A 207 31.06 -21.34 11.74
CA GLU A 207 32.46 -20.99 11.39
C GLU A 207 32.57 -19.73 10.53
N SER A 208 31.52 -19.41 9.75
CA SER A 208 31.49 -18.23 8.91
C SER A 208 30.04 -17.71 8.71
N PRO A 209 29.88 -16.42 8.34
CA PRO A 209 28.58 -15.87 8.01
C PRO A 209 27.86 -16.63 6.88
N GLU A 210 28.61 -17.14 5.91
CA GLU A 210 28.07 -17.94 4.82
C GLU A 210 27.54 -19.29 5.32
N LYS A 211 28.31 -19.98 6.16
CA LYS A 211 27.88 -21.25 6.74
C LYS A 211 26.66 -21.08 7.63
N ALA A 212 26.61 -20.03 8.44
CA ALA A 212 25.44 -19.69 9.23
C ALA A 212 24.19 -19.49 8.36
N ALA A 213 24.31 -18.80 7.23
CA ALA A 213 23.19 -18.60 6.31
C ALA A 213 22.72 -19.91 5.66
N LEU A 214 23.64 -20.79 5.27
CA LEU A 214 23.32 -22.13 4.72
C LEU A 214 22.65 -23.02 5.77
N SER A 215 23.13 -23.03 7.02
CA SER A 215 22.49 -23.77 8.10
C SER A 215 21.06 -23.29 8.37
N VAL A 216 20.79 -21.98 8.22
CA VAL A 216 19.42 -21.44 8.26
C VAL A 216 18.59 -21.97 7.09
N GLU A 217 19.14 -22.02 5.87
CA GLU A 217 18.42 -22.55 4.70
C GLU A 217 18.00 -24.01 4.91
N GLU A 218 18.94 -24.85 5.34
CA GLU A 218 18.69 -26.27 5.60
C GLU A 218 17.63 -26.44 6.69
N PHE A 219 17.83 -25.78 7.84
CA PHE A 219 16.90 -25.81 8.95
C PHE A 219 15.50 -25.39 8.55
N PHE A 220 15.38 -24.27 7.84
CA PHE A 220 14.06 -23.73 7.46
C PHE A 220 13.38 -24.60 6.41
N THR A 221 14.13 -25.20 5.50
CA THR A 221 13.60 -26.16 4.52
C THR A 221 12.98 -27.38 5.22
N GLU A 222 13.62 -27.90 6.28
CA GLU A 222 13.03 -29.00 7.06
C GLU A 222 11.73 -28.59 7.78
N GLN A 223 11.63 -27.31 8.22
CA GLN A 223 10.38 -26.81 8.77
C GLN A 223 9.26 -26.72 7.71
N LEU A 224 9.61 -26.34 6.47
CA LEU A 224 8.63 -26.28 5.37
C LEU A 224 8.09 -27.66 5.00
N LYS A 225 8.91 -28.71 5.05
CA LYS A 225 8.49 -30.10 4.82
C LYS A 225 7.42 -30.57 5.82
N GLN A 226 7.35 -29.96 7.00
CA GLN A 226 6.33 -30.25 8.01
C GLN A 226 4.98 -29.59 7.71
N LEU A 227 4.87 -28.85 6.62
CA LEU A 227 3.65 -28.18 6.17
C LEU A 227 3.14 -28.83 4.87
N PRO A 228 2.52 -30.03 4.92
CA PRO A 228 2.18 -30.79 3.71
C PRO A 228 1.23 -30.04 2.76
N TRP A 229 0.38 -29.17 3.30
CA TRP A 229 -0.53 -28.35 2.49
C TRP A 229 0.17 -27.37 1.53
N LEU A 230 1.47 -27.11 1.70
CA LEU A 230 2.26 -26.31 0.75
C LEU A 230 2.40 -27.00 -0.62
N GLN A 231 2.35 -28.33 -0.66
CA GLN A 231 2.45 -29.10 -1.91
C GLN A 231 1.14 -29.04 -2.73
N ASP A 232 0.03 -28.72 -2.07
CA ASP A 232 -1.29 -28.64 -2.71
C ASP A 232 -1.61 -27.23 -3.24
N ILE A 233 -0.65 -26.29 -3.14
CA ILE A 233 -0.82 -24.91 -3.60
C ILE A 233 -0.76 -24.88 -5.12
N ASP A 234 -1.77 -24.22 -5.71
CA ASP A 234 -1.85 -23.95 -7.13
C ASP A 234 -0.59 -23.21 -7.63
N PRO A 235 0.09 -23.70 -8.69
CA PRO A 235 1.29 -23.07 -9.24
C PRO A 235 1.13 -21.60 -9.67
N GLU A 236 -0.09 -21.16 -10.00
CA GLU A 236 -0.38 -19.75 -10.35
C GLU A 236 -0.46 -18.83 -9.13
N THR A 237 -0.28 -19.34 -7.91
CA THR A 237 -0.34 -18.56 -6.69
C THR A 237 0.85 -17.60 -6.59
N GLN A 238 0.57 -16.31 -6.44
CA GLN A 238 1.61 -15.29 -6.33
C GLN A 238 2.16 -15.22 -4.91
N MET A 239 3.49 -15.30 -4.77
CA MET A 239 4.14 -15.07 -3.48
C MET A 239 4.18 -13.57 -3.16
N ILE A 240 3.85 -13.24 -1.91
CA ILE A 240 3.86 -11.88 -1.37
C ILE A 240 4.75 -11.83 -0.14
N GLY A 241 5.87 -11.12 -0.24
CA GLY A 241 6.80 -10.94 0.87
C GLY A 241 6.43 -9.71 1.71
N VAL A 242 6.26 -9.89 3.03
CA VAL A 242 5.84 -8.82 3.95
C VAL A 242 6.84 -8.69 5.11
N GLY A 243 6.95 -7.50 5.65
CA GLY A 243 7.78 -7.25 6.82
C GLY A 243 9.00 -6.37 6.56
N GLY A 244 9.76 -6.15 7.62
CA GLY A 244 10.91 -5.23 7.59
C GLY A 244 12.06 -5.72 6.72
N SER A 245 12.26 -7.03 6.62
CA SER A 245 13.30 -7.64 5.80
C SER A 245 13.04 -7.45 4.31
N PHE A 246 11.80 -7.65 3.86
CA PHE A 246 11.41 -7.39 2.47
C PHE A 246 11.50 -5.91 2.09
N ARG A 247 11.17 -4.99 3.01
CA ARG A 247 11.38 -3.55 2.75
C ARG A 247 12.87 -3.17 2.63
N ASN A 248 13.77 -3.84 3.34
CA ASN A 248 15.22 -3.65 3.15
C ASN A 248 15.70 -4.28 1.85
N LEU A 249 15.20 -5.46 1.50
CA LEU A 249 15.46 -6.11 0.21
C LEU A 249 15.07 -5.20 -0.96
N PHE A 250 13.87 -4.58 -0.91
CA PHE A 250 13.46 -3.57 -1.89
C PHE A 250 14.48 -2.43 -2.02
N LYS A 251 14.91 -1.84 -0.90
CA LYS A 251 15.86 -0.71 -0.91
C LYS A 251 17.20 -1.07 -1.54
N ILE A 252 17.71 -2.28 -1.27
CA ILE A 252 18.94 -2.79 -1.89
C ILE A 252 18.71 -3.01 -3.38
N SER A 253 17.67 -3.77 -3.73
CA SER A 253 17.32 -4.12 -5.12
C SER A 253 17.06 -2.87 -5.96
N LYS A 254 16.32 -1.88 -5.43
CA LYS A 254 16.09 -0.59 -6.08
C LYS A 254 17.40 0.08 -6.52
N LEU A 255 18.40 0.10 -5.64
CA LEU A 255 19.69 0.75 -5.94
C LEU A 255 20.52 -0.07 -6.93
N VAL A 256 20.55 -1.40 -6.79
CA VAL A 256 21.26 -2.29 -7.71
C VAL A 256 20.68 -2.19 -9.12
N ARG A 257 19.36 -2.20 -9.25
CA ARG A 257 18.64 -2.16 -10.54
C ARG A 257 18.40 -0.74 -11.06
N LYS A 258 18.79 0.30 -10.32
CA LYS A 258 18.49 1.71 -10.64
C LYS A 258 16.99 1.93 -10.89
N TYR A 259 16.17 1.27 -10.08
CA TYR A 259 14.71 1.33 -10.23
C TYR A 259 14.17 2.73 -9.88
N PRO A 260 13.34 3.35 -10.72
CA PRO A 260 13.04 4.78 -10.61
C PRO A 260 12.03 5.14 -9.52
N LEU A 261 11.18 4.19 -9.08
CA LEU A 261 10.18 4.45 -8.04
C LEU A 261 10.71 4.13 -6.65
N ASP A 262 10.37 4.98 -5.67
CA ASP A 262 10.67 4.73 -4.25
C ASP A 262 9.46 4.16 -3.50
N MET A 263 8.86 3.13 -4.06
CA MET A 263 7.65 2.51 -3.57
C MET A 263 7.87 0.99 -3.40
N PRO A 264 7.98 0.48 -2.16
CA PRO A 264 8.14 -0.96 -1.93
C PRO A 264 6.85 -1.76 -2.18
N HIS A 265 5.67 -1.14 -2.04
CA HIS A 265 4.39 -1.82 -2.20
C HIS A 265 4.14 -2.14 -3.68
N ASN A 266 3.82 -3.40 -3.98
CA ASN A 266 3.69 -3.94 -5.35
C ASN A 266 5.00 -3.99 -6.18
N TYR A 267 6.17 -3.87 -5.53
CA TYR A 267 7.45 -4.09 -6.19
C TYR A 267 7.65 -5.56 -6.52
N LYS A 268 7.86 -5.89 -7.79
CA LYS A 268 8.14 -7.24 -8.25
C LYS A 268 9.63 -7.49 -8.34
N LEU A 269 10.08 -8.63 -7.79
CA LEU A 269 11.46 -9.07 -7.81
C LEU A 269 11.54 -10.51 -8.32
N ALA A 270 12.33 -10.73 -9.37
CA ALA A 270 12.64 -12.06 -9.87
C ALA A 270 13.52 -12.82 -8.86
N THR A 271 13.34 -14.13 -8.76
CA THR A 271 14.15 -14.96 -7.86
C THR A 271 15.64 -14.95 -8.21
N GLU A 272 15.99 -14.78 -9.47
CA GLU A 272 17.37 -14.61 -9.92
C GLU A 272 18.01 -13.33 -9.35
N ASP A 273 17.36 -12.18 -9.51
CA ASP A 273 17.79 -10.90 -8.95
C ASP A 273 17.91 -10.95 -7.41
N PHE A 274 16.96 -11.61 -6.75
CA PHE A 274 16.99 -11.85 -5.31
C PHE A 274 18.19 -12.70 -4.92
N THR A 275 18.45 -13.80 -5.64
CA THR A 275 19.57 -14.72 -5.35
C THR A 275 20.91 -13.99 -5.40
N GLY A 276 21.13 -13.12 -6.39
CA GLY A 276 22.36 -12.30 -6.46
C GLY A 276 22.55 -11.37 -5.24
N ILE A 277 21.44 -10.79 -4.74
CA ILE A 277 21.50 -9.96 -3.51
C ILE A 277 21.77 -10.84 -2.28
N TYR A 278 21.15 -11.99 -2.19
CA TYR A 278 21.36 -12.94 -1.09
C TYR A 278 22.82 -13.42 -1.03
N ASP A 279 23.39 -13.84 -2.16
CA ASP A 279 24.78 -14.30 -2.25
C ASP A 279 25.76 -13.21 -1.83
N MET A 280 25.52 -11.97 -2.23
CA MET A 280 26.31 -10.82 -1.74
C MET A 280 26.18 -10.65 -0.22
N LEU A 281 24.98 -10.78 0.34
CA LEU A 281 24.76 -10.57 1.79
C LEU A 281 25.39 -11.65 2.64
N LYS A 282 25.30 -12.93 2.25
CA LYS A 282 25.84 -14.05 3.04
C LYS A 282 27.36 -14.09 3.05
N ALA A 283 28.02 -13.63 1.97
CA ALA A 283 29.47 -13.61 1.86
C ALA A 283 30.18 -12.52 2.71
N LEU A 284 29.43 -11.54 3.21
CA LEU A 284 30.01 -10.39 3.91
C LEU A 284 29.87 -10.53 5.45
N ASP A 285 30.83 -9.99 6.17
CA ASP A 285 30.72 -9.76 7.62
C ASP A 285 29.75 -8.60 7.94
N VAL A 286 29.35 -8.49 9.22
CA VAL A 286 28.37 -7.49 9.68
C VAL A 286 28.82 -6.06 9.37
N ASP A 287 30.11 -5.75 9.53
CA ASP A 287 30.60 -4.37 9.35
C ASP A 287 30.64 -3.96 7.88
N LYS A 288 30.92 -4.89 6.99
CA LYS A 288 30.79 -4.67 5.55
C LYS A 288 29.33 -4.53 5.14
N ARG A 289 28.42 -5.36 5.70
CA ARG A 289 26.97 -5.26 5.44
C ARG A 289 26.39 -3.92 5.88
N LYS A 290 26.83 -3.35 7.02
CA LYS A 290 26.40 -1.99 7.46
C LYS A 290 26.68 -0.90 6.43
N LYS A 291 27.64 -1.10 5.52
CA LYS A 291 28.01 -0.16 4.45
C LYS A 291 27.22 -0.35 3.16
N ILE A 292 26.41 -1.41 3.05
CA ILE A 292 25.59 -1.67 1.86
C ILE A 292 24.53 -0.57 1.73
N LYS A 293 24.54 0.13 0.62
CA LYS A 293 23.53 1.13 0.31
C LYS A 293 22.13 0.48 0.24
N GLY A 294 21.18 1.08 0.93
CA GLY A 294 19.81 0.56 1.03
C GLY A 294 19.58 -0.36 2.23
N LEU A 295 20.59 -0.98 2.79
CA LEU A 295 20.45 -1.76 4.01
C LEU A 295 20.46 -0.86 5.25
N THR A 296 19.44 -0.99 6.10
CA THR A 296 19.39 -0.30 7.39
C THR A 296 20.46 -0.88 8.31
N PRO A 297 21.44 -0.09 8.82
CA PRO A 297 22.56 -0.62 9.62
C PRO A 297 22.17 -1.47 10.83
N SER A 298 21.07 -1.11 11.51
CA SER A 298 20.54 -1.87 12.65
C SER A 298 19.94 -3.24 12.28
N ARG A 299 19.94 -3.62 11.01
CA ARG A 299 19.46 -4.92 10.52
C ARG A 299 20.56 -5.72 9.81
N ALA A 300 21.77 -5.19 9.73
CA ALA A 300 22.89 -5.81 9.01
C ALA A 300 23.26 -7.21 9.54
N ASP A 301 23.04 -7.44 10.82
CA ASP A 301 23.25 -8.72 11.49
C ASP A 301 22.20 -9.78 11.12
N ILE A 302 20.92 -9.41 11.12
CA ILE A 302 19.81 -10.34 10.93
C ILE A 302 19.40 -10.53 9.47
N MET A 303 19.95 -9.73 8.56
CA MET A 303 19.51 -9.75 7.16
C MET A 303 19.87 -11.05 6.43
N PRO A 304 21.06 -11.68 6.63
CA PRO A 304 21.36 -12.97 6.00
C PRO A 304 20.38 -14.07 6.39
N ALA A 305 20.08 -14.22 7.69
CA ALA A 305 19.12 -15.20 8.16
C ALA A 305 17.70 -14.95 7.57
N ALA A 306 17.27 -13.68 7.52
CA ALA A 306 16.00 -13.34 6.88
C ALA A 306 15.97 -13.70 5.38
N MET A 307 17.07 -13.49 4.66
CA MET A 307 17.16 -13.83 3.24
C MET A 307 17.32 -15.33 3.01
N ALA A 308 17.97 -16.04 3.93
CA ALA A 308 18.02 -17.51 3.93
C ALA A 308 16.62 -18.13 4.05
N ILE A 309 15.75 -17.59 4.92
CA ILE A 309 14.32 -17.97 4.98
C ILE A 309 13.64 -17.78 3.63
N VAL A 310 13.85 -16.63 2.97
CA VAL A 310 13.27 -16.39 1.64
C VAL A 310 13.82 -17.36 0.62
N LYS A 311 15.14 -17.64 0.64
CA LYS A 311 15.80 -18.58 -0.29
C LYS A 311 15.26 -19.99 -0.15
N SER A 312 15.14 -20.50 1.08
CA SER A 312 14.51 -21.80 1.34
C SER A 312 13.09 -21.86 0.80
N PHE A 313 12.31 -20.80 1.04
CA PHE A 313 10.91 -20.75 0.64
C PHE A 313 10.74 -20.71 -0.88
N VAL A 314 11.45 -19.84 -1.60
CA VAL A 314 11.35 -19.75 -3.06
C VAL A 314 11.89 -21.01 -3.74
N SER A 315 12.95 -21.63 -3.18
CA SER A 315 13.50 -22.89 -3.70
C SER A 315 12.54 -24.07 -3.47
N TYR A 316 11.97 -24.19 -2.25
CA TYR A 316 11.05 -25.27 -1.90
C TYR A 316 9.75 -25.23 -2.73
N MET A 317 9.23 -24.02 -2.97
CA MET A 317 7.99 -23.78 -3.72
C MET A 317 8.22 -23.62 -5.23
N ASN A 318 9.46 -23.65 -5.72
CA ASN A 318 9.84 -23.42 -7.11
C ASN A 318 9.25 -22.10 -7.68
N ILE A 319 9.50 -20.99 -6.99
CA ILE A 319 8.94 -19.67 -7.31
C ILE A 319 9.95 -18.86 -8.14
N ASP A 320 9.55 -18.40 -9.34
CA ASP A 320 10.39 -17.60 -10.25
C ASP A 320 10.50 -16.14 -9.85
N GLY A 321 9.57 -15.64 -9.04
CA GLY A 321 9.58 -14.27 -8.55
C GLY A 321 8.45 -13.99 -7.56
N PHE A 322 8.58 -12.89 -6.83
CA PHE A 322 7.62 -12.51 -5.80
C PHE A 322 7.36 -11.01 -5.76
N THR A 323 6.28 -10.64 -5.12
CA THR A 323 5.87 -9.24 -4.96
C THR A 323 6.08 -8.79 -3.51
N ILE A 324 6.63 -7.61 -3.29
CA ILE A 324 6.80 -7.05 -1.95
C ILE A 324 5.55 -6.27 -1.56
N GLY A 325 4.95 -6.67 -0.43
CA GLY A 325 3.86 -5.98 0.25
C GLY A 325 4.40 -5.05 1.34
N ALA A 326 4.10 -3.75 1.28
CA ALA A 326 4.48 -2.82 2.34
C ALA A 326 3.49 -2.82 3.51
N CYS A 327 2.26 -3.26 3.28
CA CYS A 327 1.19 -3.33 4.26
C CYS A 327 1.20 -4.67 5.01
N GLY A 328 1.00 -4.63 6.32
CA GLY A 328 1.03 -5.81 7.19
C GLY A 328 0.18 -5.61 8.44
N LEU A 329 0.70 -6.01 9.61
CA LEU A 329 0.00 -5.97 10.90
C LEU A 329 -0.62 -4.60 11.21
N ARG A 330 0.12 -3.51 11.06
CA ARG A 330 -0.35 -2.16 11.40
C ARG A 330 -1.46 -1.70 10.48
N GLU A 331 -1.30 -1.90 9.19
CA GLU A 331 -2.32 -1.59 8.19
C GLU A 331 -3.57 -2.43 8.41
N GLY A 332 -3.42 -3.70 8.80
CA GLY A 332 -4.52 -4.54 9.23
C GLY A 332 -5.24 -4.01 10.47
N LEU A 333 -4.51 -3.47 11.45
CA LEU A 333 -5.10 -2.78 12.60
C LEU A 333 -5.85 -1.51 12.17
N MET A 334 -5.23 -0.66 11.34
CA MET A 334 -5.88 0.56 10.83
C MET A 334 -7.19 0.26 10.12
N VAL A 335 -7.18 -0.72 9.21
CA VAL A 335 -8.39 -1.16 8.50
C VAL A 335 -9.45 -1.71 9.46
N ASN A 336 -9.05 -2.44 10.50
CA ASN A 336 -9.98 -2.95 11.51
C ASN A 336 -10.72 -1.84 12.27
N TYR A 337 -10.06 -0.70 12.47
CA TYR A 337 -10.67 0.44 13.16
C TYR A 337 -11.40 1.39 12.20
N ALA A 338 -10.94 1.51 10.95
CA ALA A 338 -11.57 2.35 9.93
C ALA A 338 -12.91 1.76 9.43
N LEU A 339 -12.99 0.43 9.27
CA LEU A 339 -14.19 -0.22 8.78
C LEU A 339 -15.17 -0.57 9.92
N PRO A 340 -16.49 -0.51 9.69
CA PRO A 340 -17.47 -0.96 10.66
C PRO A 340 -17.22 -2.39 11.10
N ILE A 341 -17.43 -2.69 12.37
CA ILE A 341 -17.23 -4.03 12.96
C ILE A 341 -18.11 -5.11 12.29
N THR A 342 -19.21 -4.69 11.68
CA THR A 342 -20.15 -5.56 10.96
C THR A 342 -19.66 -6.02 9.60
N VAL A 343 -18.61 -5.39 9.04
CA VAL A 343 -18.04 -5.79 7.75
C VAL A 343 -17.07 -6.95 7.97
N GLU A 344 -17.57 -8.17 7.81
CA GLU A 344 -16.75 -9.39 7.96
C GLU A 344 -15.83 -9.62 6.75
N LYS A 345 -16.19 -9.05 5.60
CA LYS A 345 -15.47 -9.25 4.34
C LYS A 345 -14.40 -8.18 4.11
N PRO A 346 -13.28 -8.57 3.49
CA PRO A 346 -12.29 -7.62 2.98
C PRO A 346 -12.93 -6.62 2.01
N ILE A 347 -12.25 -5.47 1.81
CA ILE A 347 -12.65 -4.47 0.81
C ILE A 347 -12.75 -5.14 -0.56
N SER A 348 -13.92 -5.13 -1.19
CA SER A 348 -14.17 -5.84 -2.45
C SER A 348 -13.46 -5.18 -3.63
N ASP A 349 -13.43 -3.85 -3.66
CA ASP A 349 -12.72 -3.03 -4.66
C ASP A 349 -11.62 -2.23 -3.95
N VAL A 350 -10.42 -2.80 -3.92
CA VAL A 350 -9.24 -2.19 -3.27
C VAL A 350 -8.87 -0.89 -3.96
N LEU A 351 -8.92 -0.87 -5.29
CA LEU A 351 -8.54 0.31 -6.06
C LEU A 351 -9.56 1.44 -5.86
N GLY A 352 -10.84 1.16 -6.00
CA GLY A 352 -11.90 2.16 -5.79
C GLY A 352 -11.85 2.76 -4.39
N TYR A 353 -11.71 1.92 -3.35
CA TYR A 353 -11.54 2.39 -1.97
C TYR A 353 -10.29 3.27 -1.80
N SER A 354 -9.17 2.89 -2.43
CA SER A 354 -7.92 3.66 -2.37
C SER A 354 -8.06 5.02 -3.05
N LEU A 355 -8.70 5.07 -4.22
CA LEU A 355 -8.92 6.31 -4.97
C LEU A 355 -9.88 7.25 -4.23
N ASP A 356 -11.01 6.75 -3.71
CA ASP A 356 -11.95 7.55 -2.90
C ASP A 356 -11.23 8.19 -1.70
N ARG A 357 -10.40 7.43 -1.00
CA ARG A 357 -9.58 7.94 0.09
C ARG A 357 -8.62 9.05 -0.35
N LEU A 358 -7.96 8.91 -1.51
CA LEU A 358 -7.03 9.91 -2.02
C LEU A 358 -7.75 11.17 -2.51
N VAL A 359 -8.90 11.04 -3.18
CA VAL A 359 -9.75 12.16 -3.59
C VAL A 359 -10.15 13.01 -2.37
N LYS A 360 -10.57 12.36 -1.29
CA LYS A 360 -10.90 13.03 -0.02
C LYS A 360 -9.66 13.65 0.64
N TYR A 361 -8.54 12.94 0.65
CA TYR A 361 -7.28 13.43 1.23
C TYR A 361 -6.79 14.70 0.54
N TYR A 362 -6.81 14.74 -0.80
CA TYR A 362 -6.42 15.91 -1.59
C TYR A 362 -7.54 16.94 -1.73
N LYS A 363 -8.68 16.74 -1.07
CA LYS A 363 -9.83 17.64 -1.09
C LYS A 363 -10.30 18.00 -2.51
N CYS A 364 -10.24 17.03 -3.43
CA CYS A 364 -10.78 17.20 -4.77
C CYS A 364 -12.32 17.30 -4.71
N ASP A 365 -12.91 17.97 -5.67
CA ASP A 365 -14.36 18.01 -5.83
C ASP A 365 -14.86 16.61 -6.23
N THR A 366 -15.50 15.92 -5.30
CA THR A 366 -15.92 14.53 -5.48
C THR A 366 -16.92 14.37 -6.63
N LYS A 367 -17.85 15.31 -6.78
CA LYS A 367 -18.86 15.24 -7.85
C LYS A 367 -18.23 15.41 -9.23
N HIS A 368 -17.34 16.38 -9.35
CA HIS A 368 -16.57 16.59 -10.57
C HIS A 368 -15.75 15.35 -10.93
N VAL A 369 -14.99 14.82 -9.99
CA VAL A 369 -14.19 13.60 -10.19
C VAL A 369 -15.04 12.41 -10.62
N GLU A 370 -16.21 12.19 -9.99
CA GLU A 370 -17.14 11.11 -10.35
C GLU A 370 -17.69 11.28 -11.77
N ASN A 371 -18.08 12.51 -12.16
CA ASN A 371 -18.60 12.79 -13.49
C ASN A 371 -17.51 12.63 -14.56
N VAL A 372 -16.34 13.24 -14.37
CA VAL A 372 -15.18 13.10 -15.28
C VAL A 372 -14.77 11.64 -15.44
N MET A 373 -14.73 10.86 -14.35
CA MET A 373 -14.46 9.43 -14.42
C MET A 373 -15.54 8.68 -15.22
N SER A 374 -16.83 8.99 -15.02
CA SER A 374 -17.92 8.38 -15.75
C SER A 374 -17.84 8.66 -17.25
N LEU A 375 -17.66 9.92 -17.65
CA LEU A 375 -17.50 10.34 -19.04
C LEU A 375 -16.25 9.73 -19.67
N SER A 376 -15.12 9.70 -18.97
CA SER A 376 -13.88 9.05 -19.43
C SER A 376 -14.09 7.56 -19.72
N VAL A 377 -14.80 6.85 -18.86
CA VAL A 377 -15.13 5.42 -19.05
C VAL A 377 -16.04 5.21 -20.25
N GLN A 378 -17.02 6.10 -20.46
CA GLN A 378 -17.92 6.06 -21.63
C GLN A 378 -17.12 6.28 -22.92
N LEU A 379 -16.28 7.33 -22.99
CA LEU A 379 -15.39 7.59 -24.12
C LEU A 379 -14.48 6.40 -24.43
N PHE A 380 -13.83 5.84 -23.42
CA PHE A 380 -12.97 4.68 -23.60
C PHE A 380 -13.74 3.49 -24.21
N ARG A 381 -14.93 3.21 -23.73
CA ARG A 381 -15.73 2.07 -24.20
C ARG A 381 -16.21 2.27 -25.63
N GLN A 382 -16.71 3.45 -25.96
CA GLN A 382 -17.31 3.75 -27.25
C GLN A 382 -16.27 3.93 -28.37
N LEU A 383 -15.09 4.48 -28.04
CA LEU A 383 -14.00 4.65 -29.00
C LEU A 383 -13.07 3.43 -29.06
N ARG A 384 -13.47 2.28 -28.52
CA ARG A 384 -12.66 1.05 -28.49
C ARG A 384 -12.21 0.61 -29.89
N VAL A 385 -13.01 0.80 -30.89
CA VAL A 385 -12.69 0.48 -32.29
C VAL A 385 -11.49 1.28 -32.81
N LEU A 386 -11.25 2.49 -32.26
CA LEU A 386 -10.15 3.37 -32.65
C LEU A 386 -8.88 3.12 -31.87
N HIS A 387 -8.97 2.97 -30.54
CA HIS A 387 -7.76 2.79 -29.72
C HIS A 387 -7.34 1.33 -29.58
N LYS A 388 -8.24 0.37 -29.63
CA LYS A 388 -7.99 -1.10 -29.54
C LYS A 388 -7.27 -1.55 -28.25
N PHE A 389 -7.28 -0.75 -27.19
CA PHE A 389 -6.59 -1.04 -25.95
C PHE A 389 -7.27 -2.14 -25.13
N SER A 390 -6.47 -2.87 -24.35
CA SER A 390 -6.94 -3.85 -23.38
C SER A 390 -7.63 -3.19 -22.17
N ARG A 391 -8.32 -4.00 -21.36
CA ARG A 391 -8.98 -3.53 -20.12
C ARG A 391 -8.01 -2.92 -19.10
N GLN A 392 -6.72 -3.26 -19.15
CA GLN A 392 -5.72 -2.68 -18.25
C GLN A 392 -5.62 -1.17 -18.40
N TYR A 393 -5.71 -0.65 -19.65
CA TYR A 393 -5.67 0.80 -19.89
C TYR A 393 -6.94 1.52 -19.38
N LEU A 394 -8.08 0.84 -19.28
CA LEU A 394 -9.25 1.40 -18.61
C LEU A 394 -8.99 1.62 -17.11
N LYS A 395 -8.25 0.72 -16.47
CA LYS A 395 -7.83 0.90 -15.07
C LYS A 395 -6.90 2.11 -14.91
N VAL A 396 -5.96 2.27 -15.83
CA VAL A 396 -5.08 3.45 -15.90
C VAL A 396 -5.89 4.74 -16.03
N LEU A 397 -6.85 4.78 -16.96
CA LEU A 397 -7.72 5.95 -17.18
C LEU A 397 -8.56 6.28 -15.94
N LYS A 398 -9.10 5.28 -15.24
CA LYS A 398 -9.85 5.49 -13.99
C LYS A 398 -8.99 6.11 -12.90
N ILE A 399 -7.75 5.63 -12.71
CA ILE A 399 -6.81 6.21 -11.74
C ILE A 399 -6.51 7.66 -12.12
N ALA A 400 -6.22 7.92 -13.40
CA ALA A 400 -5.92 9.25 -13.88
C ALA A 400 -7.10 10.22 -13.70
N ALA A 401 -8.31 9.80 -14.08
CA ALA A 401 -9.53 10.60 -13.91
C ALA A 401 -9.87 10.89 -12.44
N SER A 402 -9.55 9.96 -11.53
CA SER A 402 -9.75 10.21 -10.10
C SER A 402 -8.76 11.22 -9.52
N LEU A 403 -7.57 11.35 -10.09
CA LEU A 403 -6.47 12.15 -9.53
C LEU A 403 -6.04 13.33 -10.42
N HIS A 404 -6.73 13.59 -11.54
CA HIS A 404 -6.33 14.64 -12.49
C HIS A 404 -6.24 16.03 -11.85
N ASP A 405 -7.09 16.29 -10.89
CA ASP A 405 -7.22 17.57 -10.19
C ASP A 405 -6.50 17.65 -8.83
N CYS A 406 -5.91 16.54 -8.35
CA CYS A 406 -5.27 16.52 -7.03
C CYS A 406 -4.10 17.52 -6.91
N GLY A 407 -3.51 17.93 -8.02
CA GLY A 407 -2.46 18.94 -8.08
C GLY A 407 -2.93 20.36 -7.73
N LYS A 408 -4.24 20.65 -7.78
CA LYS A 408 -4.82 21.91 -7.32
C LYS A 408 -4.56 22.17 -5.83
N THR A 409 -4.32 21.11 -5.04
CA THR A 409 -3.89 21.21 -3.63
C THR A 409 -2.52 21.91 -3.49
N VAL A 410 -1.65 21.80 -4.50
CA VAL A 410 -0.35 22.48 -4.54
C VAL A 410 -0.54 23.90 -5.08
N GLN A 411 -1.10 24.03 -6.30
CA GLN A 411 -1.37 25.29 -6.96
C GLN A 411 -2.36 25.11 -8.10
N PHE A 412 -3.21 26.11 -8.35
CA PHE A 412 -4.18 26.09 -9.46
C PHE A 412 -3.48 26.09 -10.83
N TYR A 413 -2.51 27.00 -11.03
CA TYR A 413 -1.77 27.05 -12.28
C TYR A 413 -0.84 25.86 -12.42
N HIS A 414 -0.79 25.28 -13.63
CA HIS A 414 0.00 24.06 -13.94
C HIS A 414 -0.38 22.84 -13.05
N HIS A 415 -1.63 22.79 -12.57
CA HIS A 415 -2.09 21.70 -11.70
C HIS A 415 -1.93 20.33 -12.34
N ALA A 416 -2.02 20.21 -13.66
CA ALA A 416 -1.78 18.95 -14.36
C ALA A 416 -0.39 18.37 -14.06
N ARG A 417 0.65 19.22 -14.09
CA ARG A 417 2.02 18.82 -13.71
C ARG A 417 2.13 18.44 -12.24
N HIS A 418 1.42 19.15 -11.37
CA HIS A 418 1.36 18.81 -9.95
C HIS A 418 0.60 17.52 -9.73
N SER A 419 -0.49 17.27 -10.46
CA SER A 419 -1.26 16.01 -10.42
C SER A 419 -0.43 14.83 -10.87
N TRP A 420 0.40 14.98 -11.91
CA TRP A 420 1.38 13.97 -12.30
C TRP A 420 2.30 13.59 -11.14
N TYR A 421 2.91 14.56 -10.48
CA TYR A 421 3.81 14.31 -9.35
C TYR A 421 3.08 13.68 -8.16
N VAL A 422 1.92 14.20 -7.82
CA VAL A 422 1.09 13.71 -6.71
C VAL A 422 0.64 12.27 -6.97
N ALA A 423 0.08 11.97 -8.14
CA ALA A 423 -0.37 10.63 -8.49
C ALA A 423 0.78 9.61 -8.45
N LEU A 424 1.97 9.99 -8.98
CA LEU A 424 3.15 9.15 -9.02
C LEU A 424 3.70 8.78 -7.63
N ASN A 425 3.50 9.65 -6.64
CA ASN A 425 4.00 9.47 -5.28
C ASN A 425 2.91 9.12 -4.25
N SER A 426 1.67 8.93 -4.70
CA SER A 426 0.55 8.55 -3.84
C SER A 426 0.49 7.04 -3.61
N PRO A 427 0.11 6.58 -2.40
CA PRO A 427 -0.09 5.16 -2.11
C PRO A 427 -1.41 4.65 -2.74
N ILE A 428 -1.40 4.38 -4.04
CA ILE A 428 -2.55 3.86 -4.79
C ILE A 428 -2.59 2.34 -4.62
N TYR A 429 -3.40 1.87 -3.67
CA TYR A 429 -3.57 0.45 -3.42
C TYR A 429 -4.35 -0.23 -4.55
N GLY A 430 -4.03 -1.50 -4.81
CA GLY A 430 -4.65 -2.26 -5.90
C GLY A 430 -4.11 -1.94 -7.30
N ALA A 431 -3.13 -1.02 -7.44
CA ALA A 431 -2.47 -0.70 -8.70
C ALA A 431 -1.03 -1.19 -8.74
N THR A 432 -0.58 -1.63 -9.90
CA THR A 432 0.83 -1.97 -10.16
C THR A 432 1.65 -0.71 -10.42
N HIS A 433 2.98 -0.80 -10.29
CA HIS A 433 3.88 0.33 -10.58
C HIS A 433 3.72 0.86 -12.01
N ARG A 434 3.53 -0.03 -13.01
CA ARG A 434 3.27 0.38 -14.40
C ARG A 434 1.96 1.17 -14.51
N GLU A 435 0.89 0.68 -13.91
CA GLU A 435 -0.41 1.38 -13.91
C GLU A 435 -0.33 2.75 -13.24
N ILE A 436 0.42 2.87 -12.13
CA ILE A 436 0.64 4.16 -11.43
C ILE A 436 1.41 5.14 -12.33
N VAL A 437 2.50 4.68 -12.94
CA VAL A 437 3.30 5.53 -13.85
C VAL A 437 2.46 6.02 -15.02
N LEU A 438 1.76 5.11 -15.70
CA LEU A 438 0.91 5.45 -16.83
C LEU A 438 -0.20 6.43 -16.44
N ALA A 439 -0.90 6.16 -15.32
CA ALA A 439 -1.97 7.03 -14.83
C ALA A 439 -1.46 8.43 -14.46
N ALA A 440 -0.28 8.52 -13.85
CA ALA A 440 0.35 9.79 -13.56
C ALA A 440 0.62 10.60 -14.84
N PHE A 441 1.18 9.97 -15.88
CA PHE A 441 1.40 10.65 -17.16
C PHE A 441 0.09 11.04 -17.84
N VAL A 442 -0.94 10.20 -17.81
CA VAL A 442 -2.28 10.53 -18.35
C VAL A 442 -2.86 11.74 -17.59
N ALA A 443 -2.80 11.74 -16.26
CA ALA A 443 -3.23 12.88 -15.46
C ALA A 443 -2.41 14.15 -15.72
N GLY A 444 -1.11 14.02 -16.02
CA GLY A 444 -0.25 15.16 -16.39
C GLY A 444 -0.55 15.76 -17.76
N CYS A 445 -1.15 14.98 -18.66
CA CYS A 445 -1.40 15.42 -20.05
C CYS A 445 -2.84 15.94 -20.27
N HIS A 446 -3.70 16.02 -19.24
CA HIS A 446 -5.10 16.40 -19.42
C HIS A 446 -5.31 17.89 -19.78
N ASN A 447 -4.33 18.75 -19.54
CA ASN A 447 -4.42 20.20 -19.78
C ASN A 447 -3.40 20.72 -20.80
N TYR A 448 -3.53 20.31 -22.07
CA TYR A 448 -2.71 20.75 -23.22
C TYR A 448 -1.18 20.49 -23.13
N GLU A 449 -0.70 19.78 -22.13
CA GLU A 449 0.72 19.50 -22.00
C GLU A 449 1.08 18.17 -22.69
N ASP A 450 2.14 18.18 -23.48
CA ASP A 450 2.70 16.95 -24.05
C ASP A 450 3.41 16.12 -22.96
N VAL A 451 3.52 14.81 -23.20
CA VAL A 451 4.30 13.91 -22.34
C VAL A 451 5.74 14.43 -22.24
N PRO A 452 6.23 14.79 -21.05
CA PRO A 452 7.60 15.26 -20.89
C PRO A 452 8.57 14.09 -21.10
N MET A 453 9.15 14.01 -22.29
CA MET A 453 9.99 12.87 -22.73
C MET A 453 11.19 12.61 -21.83
N ILE A 454 11.78 13.64 -21.21
CA ILE A 454 12.88 13.49 -20.25
C ILE A 454 12.41 12.70 -19.02
N GLU A 455 11.22 12.99 -18.53
CA GLU A 455 10.62 12.27 -17.39
C GLU A 455 10.23 10.84 -17.80
N TRP A 456 9.63 10.66 -18.99
CA TRP A 456 9.27 9.34 -19.52
C TRP A 456 10.46 8.39 -19.58
N GLN A 457 11.61 8.88 -20.05
CA GLN A 457 12.83 8.08 -20.17
C GLN A 457 13.30 7.47 -18.83
N LYS A 458 13.00 8.11 -17.71
CA LYS A 458 13.34 7.60 -16.39
C LYS A 458 12.61 6.30 -16.04
N TYR A 459 11.45 6.05 -16.66
CA TYR A 459 10.57 4.92 -16.36
C TYR A 459 10.64 3.78 -17.39
N LYS A 460 11.60 3.81 -18.33
CA LYS A 460 11.78 2.76 -19.37
C LYS A 460 11.84 1.33 -18.81
N GLY A 461 12.31 1.13 -17.58
CA GLY A 461 12.34 -0.18 -16.94
C GLY A 461 10.98 -0.64 -16.37
N ILE A 462 9.93 0.20 -16.47
CA ILE A 462 8.60 -0.07 -15.94
C ILE A 462 7.54 -0.07 -17.05
N VAL A 463 7.67 0.88 -18.00
CA VAL A 463 6.73 1.07 -19.11
C VAL A 463 7.24 0.40 -20.38
N LEU A 464 6.32 0.07 -21.30
CA LEU A 464 6.59 -0.47 -22.61
C LEU A 464 6.60 0.66 -23.66
N GLU A 465 7.17 0.41 -24.85
CA GLU A 465 7.19 1.41 -25.93
C GLU A 465 5.78 1.79 -26.39
N GLU A 466 4.87 0.81 -26.48
CA GLU A 466 3.46 1.00 -26.84
C GLU A 466 2.68 1.86 -25.85
N ASP A 467 3.13 1.94 -24.60
CA ASP A 467 2.46 2.71 -23.54
C ASP A 467 2.45 4.22 -23.84
N LEU A 468 3.44 4.73 -24.58
CA LEU A 468 3.49 6.16 -24.90
C LEU A 468 2.31 6.59 -25.78
N GLU A 469 1.94 5.75 -26.76
CA GLU A 469 0.76 5.99 -27.57
C GLU A 469 -0.53 5.92 -26.73
N ALA A 470 -0.59 4.95 -25.83
CA ALA A 470 -1.73 4.80 -24.94
C ALA A 470 -1.89 6.02 -24.02
N VAL A 471 -0.81 6.52 -23.43
CA VAL A 471 -0.84 7.73 -22.58
C VAL A 471 -1.37 8.94 -23.36
N LYS A 472 -0.90 9.17 -24.59
CA LYS A 472 -1.38 10.28 -25.44
C LYS A 472 -2.87 10.16 -25.73
N LYS A 473 -3.34 8.99 -26.14
CA LYS A 473 -4.77 8.77 -26.46
C LYS A 473 -5.65 8.90 -25.20
N LEU A 474 -5.24 8.31 -24.08
CA LEU A 474 -5.96 8.40 -22.81
C LEU A 474 -5.99 9.83 -22.25
N GLY A 475 -4.89 10.59 -22.40
CA GLY A 475 -4.82 12.00 -22.02
C GLY A 475 -5.84 12.85 -22.77
N VAL A 476 -6.00 12.62 -24.07
CA VAL A 476 -7.03 13.30 -24.87
C VAL A 476 -8.45 12.93 -24.44
N LEU A 477 -8.71 11.64 -24.13
CA LEU A 477 -10.03 11.22 -23.63
C LEU A 477 -10.35 11.86 -22.27
N LEU A 478 -9.37 11.90 -21.38
CA LEU A 478 -9.52 12.52 -20.06
C LEU A 478 -9.79 14.02 -20.19
N ARG A 479 -9.06 14.72 -21.06
CA ARG A 479 -9.26 16.14 -21.32
C ARG A 479 -10.65 16.45 -21.82
N ILE A 480 -11.16 15.68 -22.80
CA ILE A 480 -12.53 15.87 -23.30
C ILE A 480 -13.54 15.64 -22.16
N ALA A 481 -13.35 14.60 -21.34
CA ALA A 481 -14.22 14.32 -20.22
C ALA A 481 -14.21 15.44 -19.17
N GLU A 482 -13.06 16.04 -18.88
CA GLU A 482 -12.93 17.20 -17.97
C GLU A 482 -13.62 18.44 -18.55
N SER A 483 -13.38 18.73 -19.84
CA SER A 483 -14.05 19.83 -20.53
C SER A 483 -15.57 19.70 -20.51
N LEU A 484 -16.11 18.49 -20.64
CA LEU A 484 -17.56 18.23 -20.58
C LEU A 484 -18.16 18.40 -19.16
N ASP A 485 -17.33 18.64 -18.15
CA ASP A 485 -17.80 19.02 -16.79
C ASP A 485 -17.11 20.31 -16.28
N ARG A 486 -16.88 21.24 -17.19
CA ARG A 486 -16.12 22.48 -16.96
C ARG A 486 -16.66 23.34 -15.84
N THR A 487 -17.96 23.38 -15.66
CA THR A 487 -18.64 24.14 -14.60
C THR A 487 -18.72 23.40 -13.27
N HIS A 488 -18.30 22.14 -13.20
CA HIS A 488 -18.44 21.24 -12.03
C HIS A 488 -19.91 21.04 -11.61
N CYS A 489 -20.85 21.25 -12.52
CA CYS A 489 -22.29 21.14 -12.25
C CYS A 489 -22.89 19.80 -12.68
N GLY A 490 -22.13 18.98 -13.43
CA GLY A 490 -22.60 17.69 -13.94
C GLY A 490 -23.69 17.84 -15.00
N VAL A 491 -23.67 18.95 -15.78
CA VAL A 491 -24.68 19.24 -16.80
C VAL A 491 -24.68 18.19 -17.92
N VAL A 492 -23.47 17.69 -18.30
CA VAL A 492 -23.32 16.58 -19.22
C VAL A 492 -23.31 15.28 -18.42
N THR A 493 -24.36 14.48 -18.56
CA THR A 493 -24.56 13.23 -17.80
C THR A 493 -24.13 11.99 -18.58
N GLY A 494 -23.95 12.11 -19.91
CA GLY A 494 -23.52 11.00 -20.76
C GLY A 494 -23.20 11.44 -22.18
N LEU A 495 -22.75 10.48 -22.97
CA LEU A 495 -22.42 10.72 -24.38
C LEU A 495 -22.57 9.44 -25.23
N ASN A 496 -22.77 9.63 -26.54
CA ASN A 496 -22.74 8.57 -27.53
C ASN A 496 -21.86 8.98 -28.72
N CYS A 497 -20.97 8.08 -29.15
CA CYS A 497 -20.01 8.34 -30.22
C CYS A 497 -20.31 7.48 -31.46
N ASP A 498 -20.52 8.11 -32.60
CA ASP A 498 -20.62 7.48 -33.91
C ASP A 498 -19.28 7.67 -34.65
N VAL A 499 -18.61 6.56 -34.98
CA VAL A 499 -17.32 6.59 -35.72
C VAL A 499 -17.64 6.47 -37.20
N LEU A 500 -17.47 7.56 -37.93
CA LEU A 500 -17.72 7.67 -39.38
C LEU A 500 -16.37 7.87 -40.11
N GLY A 501 -16.33 7.64 -41.43
CA GLY A 501 -15.16 7.86 -42.31
C GLY A 501 -13.98 8.61 -41.67
N ASP A 502 -13.90 9.92 -41.83
CA ASP A 502 -12.83 10.76 -41.32
C ASP A 502 -13.17 11.50 -40.01
N SER A 503 -14.36 11.26 -39.43
CA SER A 503 -14.81 11.94 -38.22
C SER A 503 -15.39 11.00 -37.16
N VAL A 504 -15.48 11.52 -35.95
CA VAL A 504 -16.25 10.98 -34.81
C VAL A 504 -17.29 12.02 -34.44
N ILE A 505 -18.56 11.65 -34.48
CA ILE A 505 -19.65 12.50 -34.01
C ILE A 505 -19.97 12.08 -32.57
N MET A 506 -19.79 12.99 -31.64
CA MET A 506 -20.10 12.81 -30.23
C MET A 506 -21.38 13.54 -29.88
N LYS A 507 -22.43 12.80 -29.55
CA LYS A 507 -23.72 13.33 -29.09
C LYS A 507 -23.73 13.35 -27.57
N THR A 508 -23.87 14.52 -26.98
CA THR A 508 -23.92 14.68 -25.52
C THR A 508 -25.34 14.49 -24.99
N ILE A 509 -25.47 13.93 -23.80
CA ILE A 509 -26.72 13.83 -23.04
C ILE A 509 -26.62 14.87 -21.94
N VAL A 510 -27.48 15.91 -22.02
CA VAL A 510 -27.39 17.11 -21.18
C VAL A 510 -28.62 17.29 -20.30
N GLU A 511 -28.43 17.79 -19.09
CA GLU A 511 -29.46 18.22 -18.16
C GLU A 511 -29.29 19.73 -17.88
N GLY A 512 -29.59 20.56 -18.88
CA GLY A 512 -29.45 22.02 -18.82
C GLY A 512 -28.66 22.63 -19.96
N ASP A 513 -28.10 23.82 -19.73
CA ASP A 513 -27.25 24.51 -20.72
C ASP A 513 -25.80 24.01 -20.58
N ALA A 514 -25.30 23.37 -21.64
CA ALA A 514 -23.93 22.82 -21.72
C ALA A 514 -23.09 23.56 -22.79
N ALA A 515 -23.46 24.77 -23.19
CA ALA A 515 -22.75 25.49 -24.24
C ALA A 515 -21.27 25.75 -23.93
N LEU A 516 -20.94 25.97 -22.65
CA LEU A 516 -19.57 26.17 -22.21
C LEU A 516 -18.76 24.84 -22.27
N GLU A 517 -19.33 23.75 -21.80
CA GLU A 517 -18.75 22.41 -21.78
C GLU A 517 -18.45 21.93 -23.20
N ILE A 518 -19.41 22.04 -24.11
CA ILE A 518 -19.27 21.64 -25.51
C ILE A 518 -18.17 22.48 -26.18
N ARG A 519 -18.20 23.79 -26.02
CA ARG A 519 -17.18 24.69 -26.58
C ARG A 519 -15.76 24.36 -26.07
N ASP A 520 -15.63 24.09 -24.77
CA ASP A 520 -14.32 23.74 -24.18
C ASP A 520 -13.83 22.39 -24.71
N ALA A 521 -14.73 21.39 -24.81
CA ALA A 521 -14.41 20.08 -25.33
C ALA A 521 -14.05 20.10 -26.84
N GLU A 522 -14.67 20.95 -27.65
CA GLU A 522 -14.32 21.18 -29.07
C GLU A 522 -12.89 21.70 -29.22
N SER A 523 -12.36 22.44 -28.24
CA SER A 523 -10.98 22.91 -28.25
C SER A 523 -9.97 21.77 -28.29
N ALA A 524 -10.32 20.55 -27.89
CA ALA A 524 -9.48 19.35 -27.93
C ALA A 524 -9.42 18.68 -29.33
N ASN A 525 -10.13 19.21 -30.34
CA ASN A 525 -10.19 18.58 -31.68
C ASN A 525 -8.82 18.39 -32.34
N THR A 526 -7.92 19.36 -32.17
CA THR A 526 -6.57 19.27 -32.74
C THR A 526 -5.80 18.07 -32.17
N GLU A 527 -5.83 17.88 -30.85
CA GLU A 527 -5.18 16.79 -30.15
C GLU A 527 -5.87 15.46 -30.42
N PHE A 528 -7.20 15.46 -30.50
CA PHE A 528 -7.97 14.30 -30.89
C PHE A 528 -7.57 13.83 -32.29
N LYS A 529 -7.48 14.74 -33.26
CA LYS A 529 -7.04 14.44 -34.62
C LYS A 529 -5.61 13.90 -34.66
N LYS A 530 -4.70 14.46 -33.87
CA LYS A 530 -3.33 13.94 -33.76
C LYS A 530 -3.30 12.51 -33.22
N ALA A 531 -4.11 12.22 -32.17
CA ALA A 531 -4.12 10.94 -31.48
C ALA A 531 -4.88 9.85 -32.25
N PHE A 532 -6.04 10.17 -32.81
CA PHE A 532 -6.96 9.19 -33.41
C PHE A 532 -7.04 9.23 -34.94
N LYS A 533 -6.38 10.22 -35.59
CA LYS A 533 -6.40 10.45 -37.04
C LYS A 533 -7.82 10.69 -37.61
N LYS A 534 -8.69 11.28 -36.77
CA LYS A 534 -10.08 11.64 -37.11
C LYS A 534 -10.42 13.01 -36.54
N ASN A 535 -11.33 13.72 -37.20
CA ASN A 535 -11.89 14.94 -36.64
C ASN A 535 -12.94 14.58 -35.57
N LEU A 536 -13.12 15.45 -34.58
CA LEU A 536 -14.14 15.32 -33.54
C LEU A 536 -15.21 16.41 -33.76
N GLU A 537 -16.48 16.02 -33.82
CA GLU A 537 -17.62 16.91 -33.83
C GLU A 537 -18.47 16.61 -32.61
N ILE A 538 -18.82 17.64 -31.83
CA ILE A 538 -19.60 17.48 -30.59
C ILE A 538 -20.96 18.14 -30.78
N LEU A 539 -22.06 17.38 -30.52
CA LEU A 539 -23.42 17.78 -30.67
C LEU A 539 -24.21 17.69 -29.35
#